data_9d7cdebcf260190f0010dac5a1fb1bfe
#
_entry.id   9d7cdebcf260190f0010dac5a1fb1bfe
#
_cell.length_a   1.000
_cell.length_b   1.000
_cell.length_c   1.000
_cell.angle_alpha   90.00
_cell.angle_beta   90.00
_cell.angle_gamma   90.00
#
_symmetry.space_group_name_H-M   'P 1'
#
loop_
_entity.id
_entity.type
_entity.pdbx_description
1 polymer ?
#
loop_
_entity_poly.entity_id
_entity_poly.type
_entity_poly.pdbx_seq_one_letter_code
_entity_poly.pdbx_strand_id
1 'polypeptide(L)'
;AYSDQFGLSADQIIGSGPYKMAQWDKGQQFILEANEDYYGEQPAIKRAVVLVQEEDARFVAAQAGNVDIALTSATLATTDIDGMNVEKVDSVDNRGITLPTVPDEGKTTEDGYKIGNNITCDVNVRKALCYGIDRNQIIDEALNGFAQPAYSECDGMPWWNEEDVIETDVDYAVQLLEESGWEDTDGDGIREKDGEKLAFNLMYFAGD
;
A
#
# COMPACT_ATOMS: atom_id res chain seq x y z
N ALA A 1 -11.77 -8.18 -31.81
CA ALA A 1 -11.37 -9.26 -30.92
C ALA A 1 -9.87 -9.10 -30.64
N TYR A 2 -9.52 -8.82 -29.42
CA TYR A 2 -8.13 -8.76 -29.03
C TYR A 2 -7.59 -10.17 -29.05
N SER A 3 -6.47 -10.36 -29.74
CA SER A 3 -5.79 -11.64 -29.79
C SER A 3 -5.12 -11.91 -28.44
N ASP A 4 -4.78 -13.16 -28.17
CA ASP A 4 -3.97 -13.58 -27.02
C ASP A 4 -2.57 -12.93 -27.01
N GLN A 5 -2.28 -12.07 -27.98
CA GLN A 5 -1.02 -11.37 -28.17
C GLN A 5 -1.05 -9.90 -27.68
N PHE A 6 -2.20 -9.39 -27.23
CA PHE A 6 -2.27 -8.03 -26.68
C PHE A 6 -1.31 -7.88 -25.50
N GLY A 7 -0.49 -6.83 -25.53
CA GLY A 7 0.49 -6.57 -24.46
C GLY A 7 1.77 -7.40 -24.52
N LEU A 8 2.02 -8.16 -25.58
CA LEU A 8 3.27 -8.91 -25.75
C LEU A 8 4.38 -8.10 -26.42
N SER A 9 4.03 -7.10 -27.23
CA SER A 9 4.97 -6.20 -27.93
C SER A 9 4.40 -4.79 -28.03
N ALA A 10 5.27 -3.81 -28.28
CA ALA A 10 4.89 -2.38 -28.34
C ALA A 10 3.86 -2.09 -29.44
N ASP A 11 3.99 -2.71 -30.61
CA ASP A 11 3.10 -2.53 -31.77
C ASP A 11 1.69 -3.08 -31.56
N GLN A 12 1.49 -3.91 -30.53
CA GLN A 12 0.19 -4.47 -30.17
C GLN A 12 -0.51 -3.72 -29.03
N ILE A 13 0.15 -2.73 -28.46
CA ILE A 13 -0.42 -1.84 -27.42
C ILE A 13 -1.07 -0.66 -28.13
N ILE A 14 -2.36 -0.79 -28.40
CA ILE A 14 -3.14 0.23 -29.11
C ILE A 14 -4.06 0.90 -28.09
N GLY A 15 -3.84 2.20 -27.87
CA GLY A 15 -4.64 3.02 -26.96
C GLY A 15 -5.17 4.27 -27.65
N SER A 16 -6.16 4.91 -27.03
CA SER A 16 -6.74 6.18 -27.47
C SER A 16 -6.18 7.41 -26.73
N GLY A 17 -5.13 7.21 -25.93
CA GLY A 17 -4.51 8.23 -25.10
C GLY A 17 -3.62 9.21 -25.88
N PRO A 18 -3.08 10.24 -25.18
CA PRO A 18 -2.22 11.25 -25.77
C PRO A 18 -0.83 10.74 -26.18
N TYR A 19 -0.46 9.53 -25.76
CA TYR A 19 0.81 8.89 -26.13
C TYR A 19 0.60 7.50 -26.69
N LYS A 20 1.47 7.12 -27.60
CA LYS A 20 1.63 5.76 -28.17
C LYS A 20 2.91 5.14 -27.66
N MET A 21 2.92 3.83 -27.42
CA MET A 21 4.16 3.11 -27.08
C MET A 21 4.99 2.90 -28.36
N ALA A 22 6.16 3.53 -28.41
CA ALA A 22 7.08 3.44 -29.54
C ALA A 22 8.07 2.28 -29.38
N GLN A 23 8.50 1.98 -28.15
CA GLN A 23 9.44 0.91 -27.85
C GLN A 23 9.15 0.33 -26.46
N TRP A 24 9.40 -0.96 -26.28
CA TRP A 24 9.30 -1.64 -25.00
C TRP A 24 10.41 -2.67 -24.84
N ASP A 25 11.39 -2.34 -24.01
CA ASP A 25 12.47 -3.22 -23.59
C ASP A 25 12.09 -3.79 -22.23
N LYS A 26 11.53 -5.01 -22.21
CA LYS A 26 10.94 -5.63 -21.02
C LYS A 26 11.92 -5.66 -19.84
N GLY A 27 11.47 -5.13 -18.69
CA GLY A 27 12.27 -5.07 -17.47
C GLY A 27 13.35 -3.98 -17.45
N GLN A 28 13.47 -3.15 -18.49
CA GLN A 28 14.49 -2.10 -18.58
C GLN A 28 13.87 -0.71 -18.79
N GLN A 29 13.12 -0.53 -19.88
CA GLN A 29 12.52 0.77 -20.23
C GLN A 29 11.35 0.61 -21.21
N PHE A 30 10.56 1.65 -21.32
CA PHE A 30 9.68 1.85 -22.46
C PHE A 30 9.69 3.31 -22.91
N ILE A 31 9.40 3.52 -24.18
CA ILE A 31 9.41 4.84 -24.81
C ILE A 31 8.02 5.16 -25.31
N LEU A 32 7.53 6.32 -24.90
CA LEU A 32 6.26 6.87 -25.31
C LEU A 32 6.50 8.04 -26.27
N GLU A 33 5.74 8.11 -27.36
CA GLU A 33 5.71 9.22 -28.27
C GLU A 33 4.30 9.83 -28.35
N ALA A 34 4.23 11.15 -28.54
CA ALA A 34 2.95 11.84 -28.66
C ALA A 34 2.11 11.23 -29.79
N ASN A 35 0.84 10.98 -29.48
CA ASN A 35 -0.13 10.51 -30.47
C ASN A 35 -0.69 11.68 -31.25
N GLU A 36 -0.26 11.88 -32.48
CA GLU A 36 -0.72 12.96 -33.35
C GLU A 36 -2.21 12.90 -33.66
N ASP A 37 -2.80 11.69 -33.59
CA ASP A 37 -4.23 11.44 -33.81
C ASP A 37 -5.06 11.54 -32.51
N TYR A 38 -4.47 12.03 -31.41
CA TYR A 38 -5.20 12.19 -30.17
C TYR A 38 -6.30 13.24 -30.28
N TYR A 39 -7.51 12.88 -29.86
CA TYR A 39 -8.69 13.74 -29.99
C TYR A 39 -8.75 14.93 -29.01
N GLY A 40 -7.90 14.94 -27.98
CA GLY A 40 -7.79 16.01 -27.00
C GLY A 40 -6.63 16.97 -27.29
N GLU A 41 -6.21 17.72 -26.29
CA GLU A 41 -5.08 18.64 -26.36
C GLU A 41 -3.78 17.86 -26.54
N GLN A 42 -2.97 18.28 -27.52
CA GLN A 42 -1.70 17.64 -27.81
C GLN A 42 -0.70 17.82 -26.67
N PRO A 43 -0.01 16.76 -26.20
CA PRO A 43 0.96 16.89 -25.12
C PRO A 43 2.14 17.78 -25.53
N ALA A 44 2.59 18.64 -24.62
CA ALA A 44 3.75 19.50 -24.83
C ALA A 44 5.04 18.67 -24.97
N ILE A 45 5.20 17.65 -24.15
CA ILE A 45 6.32 16.71 -24.21
C ILE A 45 6.05 15.70 -25.31
N LYS A 46 6.90 15.67 -26.35
CA LYS A 46 6.68 14.82 -27.52
C LYS A 46 7.21 13.41 -27.36
N ARG A 47 8.16 13.19 -26.48
CA ARG A 47 8.76 11.89 -26.19
C ARG A 47 9.10 11.75 -24.72
N ALA A 48 8.71 10.66 -24.11
CA ALA A 48 9.05 10.30 -22.75
C ALA A 48 9.74 8.92 -22.72
N VAL A 49 10.82 8.82 -21.98
CA VAL A 49 11.53 7.55 -21.73
C VAL A 49 11.29 7.19 -20.28
N VAL A 50 10.67 6.04 -20.03
CA VAL A 50 10.39 5.53 -18.68
C VAL A 50 11.35 4.39 -18.39
N LEU A 51 12.20 4.58 -17.39
CA LEU A 51 13.17 3.60 -16.93
C LEU A 51 12.55 2.74 -15.83
N VAL A 52 12.70 1.42 -15.92
CA VAL A 52 12.27 0.47 -14.89
C VAL A 52 13.47 0.19 -13.98
N GLN A 53 13.42 0.72 -12.77
CA GLN A 53 14.52 0.64 -11.81
C GLN A 53 13.96 0.42 -10.41
N GLU A 54 14.75 -0.21 -9.55
CA GLU A 54 14.50 -0.28 -8.12
C GLU A 54 14.61 1.11 -7.48
N GLU A 55 13.99 1.30 -6.33
CA GLU A 55 13.84 2.60 -5.69
C GLU A 55 15.17 3.32 -5.46
N ASP A 56 16.14 2.64 -4.85
CA ASP A 56 17.46 3.23 -4.57
C ASP A 56 18.15 3.70 -5.86
N ALA A 57 18.04 2.92 -6.94
CA ALA A 57 18.61 3.27 -8.23
C ALA A 57 17.92 4.48 -8.86
N ARG A 58 16.58 4.58 -8.74
CA ARG A 58 15.82 5.75 -9.20
C ARG A 58 16.23 7.01 -8.45
N PHE A 59 16.37 6.91 -7.14
CA PHE A 59 16.77 8.03 -6.29
C PHE A 59 18.19 8.52 -6.64
N VAL A 60 19.15 7.61 -6.80
CA VAL A 60 20.51 7.94 -7.23
C VAL A 60 20.52 8.56 -8.63
N ALA A 61 19.70 8.07 -9.56
CA ALA A 61 19.58 8.66 -10.88
C ALA A 61 19.04 10.10 -10.84
N ALA A 62 18.09 10.38 -9.94
CA ALA A 62 17.58 11.73 -9.71
C ALA A 62 18.66 12.64 -9.12
N GLN A 63 19.40 12.20 -8.11
CA GLN A 63 20.52 12.96 -7.52
C GLN A 63 21.62 13.27 -8.54
N ALA A 64 21.86 12.37 -9.49
CA ALA A 64 22.84 12.56 -10.56
C ALA A 64 22.34 13.44 -11.73
N GLY A 65 21.06 13.88 -11.70
CA GLY A 65 20.45 14.64 -12.78
C GLY A 65 20.25 13.85 -14.08
N ASN A 66 20.17 12.51 -13.98
CA ASN A 66 20.00 11.62 -15.12
C ASN A 66 18.53 11.40 -15.50
N VAL A 67 17.59 11.86 -14.67
CA VAL A 67 16.15 11.78 -14.89
C VAL A 67 15.49 13.10 -14.53
N ASP A 68 14.41 13.44 -15.22
CA ASP A 68 13.62 14.66 -14.97
C ASP A 68 12.57 14.46 -13.89
N ILE A 69 12.09 13.22 -13.73
CA ILE A 69 11.06 12.81 -12.74
C ILE A 69 11.46 11.46 -12.17
N ALA A 70 11.37 11.31 -10.86
CA ALA A 70 11.56 10.03 -10.18
C ALA A 70 10.43 9.81 -9.15
N LEU A 71 9.85 8.62 -9.15
CA LEU A 71 8.99 8.17 -8.07
C LEU A 71 9.88 7.75 -6.90
N THR A 72 9.57 8.20 -5.70
CA THR A 72 10.34 7.89 -4.49
C THR A 72 9.42 7.58 -3.31
N SER A 73 9.97 6.93 -2.29
CA SER A 73 9.24 6.67 -1.03
C SER A 73 9.18 7.91 -0.15
N ALA A 74 8.30 7.85 0.84
CA ALA A 74 8.17 8.85 1.90
C ALA A 74 9.50 9.07 2.66
N THR A 75 10.30 8.02 2.82
CA THR A 75 11.58 8.10 3.54
C THR A 75 12.63 8.88 2.73
N LEU A 76 12.77 8.61 1.45
CA LEU A 76 13.74 9.27 0.58
C LEU A 76 13.28 10.66 0.15
N ALA A 77 11.95 10.91 0.12
CA ALA A 77 11.37 12.22 -0.23
C ALA A 77 11.75 13.35 0.74
N THR A 78 12.28 13.04 1.91
CA THR A 78 12.81 14.05 2.87
C THR A 78 14.19 14.57 2.50
N THR A 79 14.85 13.96 1.52
CA THR A 79 16.20 14.37 1.08
C THR A 79 16.09 15.35 -0.09
N ASP A 80 16.61 16.55 0.09
CA ASP A 80 16.66 17.54 -0.96
C ASP A 80 17.58 17.11 -2.11
N ILE A 81 17.11 17.29 -3.34
CA ILE A 81 17.89 17.10 -4.56
C ILE A 81 17.95 18.44 -5.29
N ASP A 82 19.17 18.92 -5.55
CA ASP A 82 19.37 20.21 -6.22
C ASP A 82 18.69 20.25 -7.60
N GLY A 83 17.88 21.28 -7.81
CA GLY A 83 17.10 21.46 -9.03
C GLY A 83 15.84 20.61 -9.15
N MET A 84 15.46 19.85 -8.14
CA MET A 84 14.20 19.08 -8.09
C MET A 84 13.29 19.54 -6.96
N ASN A 85 12.00 19.38 -7.14
CA ASN A 85 10.98 19.58 -6.11
C ASN A 85 10.30 18.26 -5.79
N VAL A 86 9.89 18.09 -4.54
CA VAL A 86 9.04 16.98 -4.12
C VAL A 86 7.58 17.37 -4.33
N GLU A 87 6.87 16.59 -5.12
CA GLU A 87 5.45 16.76 -5.38
C GLU A 87 4.70 15.57 -4.76
N LYS A 88 3.82 15.87 -3.80
CA LYS A 88 2.92 14.87 -3.22
C LYS A 88 1.72 14.69 -4.15
N VAL A 89 1.55 13.48 -4.64
CA VAL A 89 0.39 13.11 -5.45
C VAL A 89 -0.52 12.22 -4.61
N ASP A 90 -1.71 12.70 -4.31
CA ASP A 90 -2.70 11.90 -3.61
C ASP A 90 -3.16 10.75 -4.51
N SER A 91 -3.23 9.56 -3.94
CA SER A 91 -3.69 8.35 -4.61
C SER A 91 -4.82 7.69 -3.80
N VAL A 92 -5.50 6.75 -4.44
CA VAL A 92 -6.49 5.88 -3.78
C VAL A 92 -5.85 4.59 -3.25
N ASP A 93 -4.53 4.51 -3.27
CA ASP A 93 -3.80 3.35 -2.74
C ASP A 93 -3.93 3.32 -1.22
N ASN A 94 -4.43 2.21 -0.71
CA ASN A 94 -4.72 2.02 0.70
C ASN A 94 -3.87 0.86 1.21
N ARG A 95 -3.18 1.07 2.31
CA ARG A 95 -2.34 0.05 2.94
C ARG A 95 -2.84 -0.27 4.34
N GLY A 96 -3.01 -1.54 4.61
CA GLY A 96 -3.55 -2.01 5.89
C GLY A 96 -3.16 -3.44 6.20
N ILE A 97 -3.61 -3.89 7.37
CA ILE A 97 -3.40 -5.25 7.85
C ILE A 97 -4.70 -6.04 7.65
N THR A 98 -4.63 -7.12 6.89
CA THR A 98 -5.73 -8.06 6.72
C THR A 98 -5.70 -9.09 7.85
N LEU A 99 -6.82 -9.24 8.56
CA LEU A 99 -6.95 -10.16 9.67
C LEU A 99 -7.91 -11.30 9.33
N PRO A 100 -7.55 -12.57 9.57
CA PRO A 100 -8.49 -13.69 9.48
C PRO A 100 -9.68 -13.49 10.41
N THR A 101 -10.90 -13.71 9.90
CA THR A 101 -12.16 -13.50 10.63
C THR A 101 -12.84 -14.80 11.08
N VAL A 102 -12.27 -15.94 10.72
CA VAL A 102 -12.78 -17.27 11.07
C VAL A 102 -11.77 -18.02 11.96
N PRO A 103 -12.21 -18.94 12.82
CA PRO A 103 -11.30 -19.73 13.63
C PRO A 103 -10.45 -20.69 12.77
N ASP A 104 -9.30 -21.08 13.30
CA ASP A 104 -8.48 -22.14 12.73
C ASP A 104 -9.12 -23.51 13.01
N GLU A 105 -9.73 -24.10 11.99
CA GLU A 105 -10.31 -25.46 12.05
C GLU A 105 -9.36 -26.52 11.46
N GLY A 106 -8.09 -26.20 11.28
CA GLY A 106 -7.10 -27.07 10.65
C GLY A 106 -7.24 -27.19 9.13
N LYS A 107 -8.01 -26.30 8.49
CA LYS A 107 -8.15 -26.23 7.04
C LYS A 107 -6.99 -25.47 6.39
N THR A 108 -6.68 -25.83 5.15
CA THR A 108 -5.67 -25.14 4.34
C THR A 108 -6.24 -24.76 2.98
N THR A 109 -5.62 -23.77 2.34
CA THR A 109 -5.83 -23.47 0.92
C THR A 109 -5.26 -24.58 0.03
N GLU A 110 -5.52 -24.53 -1.28
CA GLU A 110 -4.92 -25.45 -2.25
C GLU A 110 -3.38 -25.41 -2.23
N ASP A 111 -2.79 -24.26 -1.92
CA ASP A 111 -1.35 -24.03 -1.78
C ASP A 111 -0.79 -24.40 -0.40
N GLY A 112 -1.62 -24.92 0.52
CA GLY A 112 -1.21 -25.39 1.84
C GLY A 112 -1.12 -24.32 2.93
N TYR A 113 -1.58 -23.08 2.70
CA TYR A 113 -1.63 -22.04 3.74
C TYR A 113 -2.80 -22.28 4.70
N LYS A 114 -2.57 -22.04 5.98
CA LYS A 114 -3.60 -22.14 7.01
C LYS A 114 -4.74 -21.16 6.77
N ILE A 115 -5.97 -21.62 6.96
CA ILE A 115 -7.18 -20.80 6.93
C ILE A 115 -7.64 -20.57 8.37
N GLY A 116 -7.85 -19.31 8.72
CA GLY A 116 -8.34 -18.92 10.04
C GLY A 116 -7.24 -18.64 11.06
N ASN A 117 -7.66 -18.05 12.19
CA ASN A 117 -6.80 -17.73 13.32
C ASN A 117 -7.68 -17.62 14.58
N ASN A 118 -7.33 -18.32 15.65
CA ASN A 118 -8.14 -18.40 16.87
C ASN A 118 -8.12 -17.12 17.71
N ILE A 119 -7.18 -16.23 17.46
CA ILE A 119 -7.08 -14.93 18.13
C ILE A 119 -7.89 -13.88 17.35
N THR A 120 -7.58 -13.70 16.08
CA THR A 120 -8.19 -12.65 15.25
C THR A 120 -9.61 -12.99 14.77
N CYS A 121 -10.09 -14.21 14.91
CA CYS A 121 -11.50 -14.54 14.68
C CYS A 121 -12.44 -13.85 15.69
N ASP A 122 -11.94 -13.49 16.88
CA ASP A 122 -12.66 -12.69 17.85
C ASP A 122 -12.79 -11.24 17.34
N VAL A 123 -14.03 -10.78 17.22
CA VAL A 123 -14.32 -9.43 16.73
C VAL A 123 -13.79 -8.34 17.67
N ASN A 124 -13.80 -8.58 18.99
CA ASN A 124 -13.29 -7.61 19.94
C ASN A 124 -11.77 -7.46 19.86
N VAL A 125 -11.04 -8.53 19.55
CA VAL A 125 -9.61 -8.45 19.28
C VAL A 125 -9.34 -7.57 18.04
N ARG A 126 -10.09 -7.77 16.96
CA ARG A 126 -9.93 -6.93 15.76
C ARG A 126 -10.29 -5.47 16.04
N LYS A 127 -11.38 -5.21 16.77
CA LYS A 127 -11.74 -3.85 17.19
C LYS A 127 -10.68 -3.24 18.09
N ALA A 128 -10.16 -3.99 19.06
CA ALA A 128 -9.10 -3.53 19.94
C ALA A 128 -7.85 -3.11 19.16
N LEU A 129 -7.46 -3.84 18.13
CA LEU A 129 -6.38 -3.44 17.23
C LEU A 129 -6.70 -2.13 16.49
N CYS A 130 -7.94 -1.94 16.03
CA CYS A 130 -8.35 -0.72 15.35
C CYS A 130 -8.32 0.52 16.26
N TYR A 131 -8.72 0.38 17.53
CA TYR A 131 -8.72 1.48 18.49
C TYR A 131 -7.35 1.69 19.15
N GLY A 132 -6.55 0.62 19.31
CA GLY A 132 -5.25 0.70 19.98
C GLY A 132 -4.11 1.20 19.10
N ILE A 133 -4.25 1.17 17.77
CA ILE A 133 -3.21 1.61 16.84
C ILE A 133 -3.39 3.08 16.49
N ASP A 134 -2.43 3.91 16.86
CA ASP A 134 -2.37 5.31 16.45
C ASP A 134 -1.83 5.43 15.01
N ARG A 135 -2.74 5.65 14.07
CA ARG A 135 -2.40 5.79 12.65
C ARG A 135 -1.59 7.05 12.36
N ASN A 136 -1.86 8.14 13.08
CA ASN A 136 -1.13 9.39 12.90
C ASN A 136 0.32 9.24 13.36
N GLN A 137 0.56 8.54 14.48
CA GLN A 137 1.91 8.25 14.93
C GLN A 137 2.69 7.42 13.88
N ILE A 138 2.06 6.41 13.27
CA ILE A 138 2.69 5.62 12.20
C ILE A 138 3.03 6.51 10.99
N ILE A 139 2.12 7.39 10.59
CA ILE A 139 2.31 8.31 9.47
C ILE A 139 3.49 9.25 9.76
N ASP A 140 3.54 9.82 10.95
CA ASP A 140 4.59 10.77 11.31
C ASP A 140 5.96 10.09 11.44
N GLU A 141 6.02 8.94 12.12
CA GLU A 141 7.30 8.27 12.43
C GLU A 141 7.85 7.43 11.26
N ALA A 142 6.98 6.75 10.51
CA ALA A 142 7.40 5.84 9.45
C ALA A 142 7.30 6.45 8.04
N LEU A 143 6.37 7.39 7.84
CA LEU A 143 6.09 7.96 6.52
C LEU A 143 6.37 9.47 6.44
N ASN A 144 6.98 10.06 7.49
CA ASN A 144 7.34 11.49 7.52
C ASN A 144 6.17 12.43 7.13
N GLY A 145 4.94 12.07 7.47
CA GLY A 145 3.74 12.84 7.13
C GLY A 145 3.26 12.71 5.67
N PHE A 146 3.86 11.83 4.86
CA PHE A 146 3.49 11.64 3.44
C PHE A 146 2.31 10.69 3.22
N ALA A 147 1.40 10.57 4.18
CA ALA A 147 0.18 9.78 4.06
C ALA A 147 -1.00 10.46 4.75
N GLN A 148 -2.16 9.83 4.69
CA GLN A 148 -3.34 10.18 5.46
C GLN A 148 -3.84 8.92 6.19
N PRO A 149 -4.45 9.04 7.38
CA PRO A 149 -5.09 7.91 8.03
C PRO A 149 -6.17 7.31 7.13
N ALA A 150 -6.23 6.00 7.05
CA ALA A 150 -7.29 5.28 6.36
C ALA A 150 -8.04 4.37 7.34
N TYR A 151 -9.36 4.26 7.16
CA TYR A 151 -10.26 3.51 8.03
C TYR A 151 -11.05 2.47 7.27
N SER A 152 -11.10 2.60 5.95
CA SER A 152 -11.74 1.66 5.03
C SER A 152 -10.99 1.58 3.71
N GLU A 153 -11.34 0.62 2.88
CA GLU A 153 -10.79 0.48 1.52
C GLU A 153 -11.29 1.59 0.57
N CYS A 154 -12.25 2.40 1.02
CA CYS A 154 -12.91 3.42 0.21
C CYS A 154 -12.55 4.85 0.61
N ASP A 155 -11.60 5.03 1.51
CA ASP A 155 -11.22 6.36 1.98
C ASP A 155 -10.81 7.26 0.81
N GLY A 156 -11.30 8.51 0.84
CA GLY A 156 -11.10 9.46 -0.24
C GLY A 156 -11.99 9.26 -1.48
N MET A 157 -12.82 8.23 -1.52
CA MET A 157 -13.77 7.99 -2.61
C MET A 157 -15.09 8.74 -2.39
N PRO A 158 -15.85 9.10 -3.46
CA PRO A 158 -17.12 9.81 -3.33
C PRO A 158 -18.20 9.06 -2.54
N TRP A 159 -18.05 7.77 -2.34
CA TRP A 159 -18.96 6.89 -1.58
C TRP A 159 -18.42 6.49 -0.22
N TRP A 160 -17.32 7.10 0.24
CA TRP A 160 -16.77 6.88 1.56
C TRP A 160 -17.76 7.33 2.66
N ASN A 161 -17.79 6.58 3.76
CA ASN A 161 -18.66 6.86 4.90
C ASN A 161 -17.84 7.41 6.07
N GLU A 162 -18.14 8.63 6.50
CA GLU A 162 -17.48 9.28 7.65
C GLU A 162 -17.70 8.53 8.98
N GLU A 163 -18.74 7.68 9.07
CA GLU A 163 -19.00 6.86 10.26
C GLU A 163 -17.96 5.73 10.44
N ASP A 164 -17.16 5.42 9.41
CA ASP A 164 -16.11 4.41 9.48
C ASP A 164 -14.85 4.91 10.21
N VAL A 165 -14.76 6.21 10.53
CA VAL A 165 -13.63 6.79 11.26
C VAL A 165 -13.57 6.23 12.68
N ILE A 166 -12.42 5.67 13.03
CA ILE A 166 -12.13 5.12 14.35
C ILE A 166 -11.00 5.94 14.97
N GLU A 167 -11.33 6.78 15.93
CA GLU A 167 -10.33 7.50 16.71
C GLU A 167 -9.56 6.54 17.62
N THR A 168 -8.27 6.83 17.83
CA THR A 168 -7.44 6.03 18.73
C THR A 168 -7.95 6.16 20.18
N ASP A 169 -8.26 5.03 20.80
CA ASP A 169 -8.73 4.91 22.18
C ASP A 169 -8.17 3.63 22.82
N VAL A 170 -7.00 3.78 23.46
CA VAL A 170 -6.29 2.65 24.06
C VAL A 170 -7.06 2.06 25.24
N ASP A 171 -7.75 2.90 26.02
CA ASP A 171 -8.52 2.43 27.18
C ASP A 171 -9.71 1.58 26.71
N TYR A 172 -10.39 1.99 25.65
CA TYR A 172 -11.45 1.20 25.06
C TYR A 172 -10.91 -0.09 24.39
N ALA A 173 -9.74 -0.05 23.77
CA ALA A 173 -9.10 -1.25 23.24
C ALA A 173 -8.80 -2.27 24.34
N VAL A 174 -8.29 -1.82 25.49
CA VAL A 174 -8.06 -2.65 26.69
C VAL A 174 -9.37 -3.27 27.17
N GLN A 175 -10.43 -2.46 27.31
CA GLN A 175 -11.75 -2.95 27.74
C GLN A 175 -12.28 -4.05 26.80
N LEU A 176 -12.18 -3.88 25.48
CA LEU A 176 -12.62 -4.89 24.49
C LEU A 176 -11.87 -6.22 24.64
N LEU A 177 -10.57 -6.19 24.95
CA LEU A 177 -9.78 -7.39 25.22
C LEU A 177 -10.23 -8.07 26.51
N GLU A 178 -10.44 -7.32 27.58
CA GLU A 178 -10.92 -7.83 28.88
C GLU A 178 -12.32 -8.44 28.79
N GLU A 179 -13.24 -7.78 28.07
CA GLU A 179 -14.59 -8.32 27.79
C GLU A 179 -14.55 -9.65 27.02
N SER A 180 -13.53 -9.89 26.25
CA SER A 180 -13.30 -11.16 25.54
C SER A 180 -12.49 -12.18 26.36
N GLY A 181 -12.08 -11.84 27.58
CA GLY A 181 -11.33 -12.71 28.48
C GLY A 181 -9.82 -12.76 28.20
N TRP A 182 -9.28 -11.75 27.49
CA TRP A 182 -7.85 -11.59 27.30
C TRP A 182 -7.27 -10.74 28.43
N GLU A 183 -6.56 -11.35 29.37
CA GLU A 183 -5.99 -10.70 30.55
C GLU A 183 -4.51 -11.06 30.68
N ASP A 184 -3.69 -10.12 31.15
CA ASP A 184 -2.29 -10.38 31.51
C ASP A 184 -2.29 -11.01 32.93
N THR A 185 -2.24 -12.32 32.99
CA THR A 185 -2.41 -13.07 34.23
C THR A 185 -1.11 -13.33 34.98
N ASP A 186 0.04 -13.24 34.30
CA ASP A 186 1.35 -13.48 34.88
C ASP A 186 2.21 -12.20 35.00
N GLY A 187 1.75 -11.07 34.44
CA GLY A 187 2.39 -9.77 34.52
C GLY A 187 3.59 -9.60 33.56
N ASP A 188 3.65 -10.41 32.52
CA ASP A 188 4.73 -10.33 31.52
C ASP A 188 4.48 -9.27 30.42
N GLY A 189 3.28 -8.63 30.44
CA GLY A 189 2.85 -7.64 29.48
C GLY A 189 2.17 -8.22 28.24
N ILE A 190 2.02 -9.52 28.15
CA ILE A 190 1.29 -10.22 27.10
C ILE A 190 0.01 -10.79 27.69
N ARG A 191 -1.13 -10.52 27.08
CA ARG A 191 -2.41 -11.03 27.54
C ARG A 191 -2.61 -12.49 27.16
N GLU A 192 -3.26 -13.26 28.03
CA GLU A 192 -3.61 -14.67 27.80
C GLU A 192 -5.12 -14.87 27.87
N LYS A 193 -5.56 -15.94 27.20
CA LYS A 193 -6.90 -16.50 27.30
C LYS A 193 -6.84 -18.01 27.12
N ASP A 194 -7.41 -18.77 28.06
CA ASP A 194 -7.44 -20.24 28.04
C ASP A 194 -6.04 -20.88 27.85
N GLY A 195 -4.99 -20.24 28.36
CA GLY A 195 -3.60 -20.69 28.26
C GLY A 195 -2.90 -20.35 26.92
N GLU A 196 -3.56 -19.64 26.02
CA GLU A 196 -2.95 -19.12 24.79
C GLU A 196 -2.57 -17.65 24.95
N LYS A 197 -1.40 -17.27 24.48
CA LYS A 197 -0.93 -15.87 24.48
C LYS A 197 -1.54 -15.10 23.31
N LEU A 198 -1.87 -13.82 23.54
CA LEU A 198 -2.30 -12.88 22.52
C LEU A 198 -1.09 -12.53 21.64
N ALA A 199 -0.68 -13.45 20.79
CA ALA A 199 0.48 -13.31 19.91
C ALA A 199 0.20 -13.94 18.55
N PHE A 200 0.54 -13.23 17.50
CA PHE A 200 0.40 -13.70 16.11
C PHE A 200 1.53 -13.14 15.23
N ASN A 201 1.76 -13.79 14.11
CA ASN A 201 2.76 -13.36 13.15
C ASN A 201 2.16 -12.36 12.18
N LEU A 202 2.83 -11.22 12.00
CA LEU A 202 2.55 -10.28 10.93
C LEU A 202 3.41 -10.64 9.71
N MET A 203 2.75 -10.89 8.57
CA MET A 203 3.43 -11.09 7.28
C MET A 203 3.39 -9.79 6.48
N TYR A 204 4.50 -9.47 5.85
CA TYR A 204 4.64 -8.33 4.94
C TYR A 204 5.51 -8.72 3.74
N PHE A 205 5.36 -7.98 2.66
CA PHE A 205 6.23 -8.14 1.49
C PHE A 205 7.57 -7.47 1.73
N ALA A 206 8.65 -8.14 1.35
CA ALA A 206 9.98 -7.53 1.36
C ALA A 206 10.20 -6.81 0.02
N GLY A 207 10.61 -5.53 0.06
CA GLY A 207 11.03 -4.78 -1.11
C GLY A 207 10.01 -3.79 -1.68
N ASP A 208 8.98 -3.41 -0.92
CA ASP A 208 8.10 -2.26 -1.23
C ASP A 208 8.45 -1.06 -0.35
#